data_1a8d7320cc0cc23173f42540f968e239
#
_entry.id   1a8d7320cc0cc23173f42540f968e239
#
_cell.length_a   1.000
_cell.length_b   1.000
_cell.length_c   1.000
_cell.angle_alpha   90.00
_cell.angle_beta   90.00
_cell.angle_gamma   90.00
#
_symmetry.space_group_name_H-M   'P 1'
#
loop_
_entity.id
_entity.type
_entity.pdbx_description
1 polymer ?
#
loop_
_entity_poly.entity_id
_entity_poly.type
_entity_poly.pdbx_seq_one_letter_code
_entity_poly.pdbx_strand_id
1 'polypeptide(L)'
;MQTVEHEPVFTMEDMKAVKFEGAFEKTHLAKNLFFADKKKKERMWLICAANDTKFQTKDLEKHLKTGSGNLRAGAFETLQEIVAAQKGAVNLFSIVNDSEKKIEIIVDKRLVDEEYVGFHPMQNTATTAIHGKNVAKIIELSGHTVNILDFSTIVASAAPATNKDAPKKEA
;
A
#
# COMPACT_ATOMS: atom_id res chain seq x y z
N MET A 1 -15.04 -10.62 8.22
CA MET A 1 -14.98 -9.41 7.37
C MET A 1 -16.06 -8.46 7.84
N GLN A 2 -15.72 -7.18 8.01
CA GLN A 2 -16.67 -6.09 8.32
C GLN A 2 -16.36 -4.93 7.40
N THR A 3 -17.38 -4.28 6.85
CA THR A 3 -17.24 -3.03 6.08
C THR A 3 -17.94 -1.92 6.83
N VAL A 4 -17.26 -0.78 6.95
CA VAL A 4 -17.78 0.44 7.58
C VAL A 4 -17.80 1.53 6.53
N GLU A 5 -18.96 2.17 6.35
CA GLU A 5 -19.10 3.34 5.51
C GLU A 5 -18.72 4.60 6.30
N HIS A 6 -18.13 5.57 5.63
CA HIS A 6 -17.68 6.81 6.25
C HIS A 6 -17.58 7.93 5.19
N GLU A 7 -17.43 9.16 5.63
CA GLU A 7 -17.13 10.29 4.73
C GLU A 7 -15.82 10.03 3.98
N PRO A 8 -15.62 10.64 2.79
CA PRO A 8 -14.40 10.46 2.01
C PRO A 8 -13.14 10.75 2.83
N VAL A 9 -12.22 9.82 2.87
CA VAL A 9 -10.93 9.94 3.58
C VAL A 9 -9.80 10.17 2.59
N PHE A 10 -9.03 11.23 2.82
CA PHE A 10 -7.88 11.60 1.98
C PHE A 10 -6.56 11.61 2.76
N THR A 11 -6.63 11.63 4.09
CA THR A 11 -5.47 11.68 4.96
C THR A 11 -5.51 10.58 6.02
N MET A 12 -4.37 10.28 6.59
CA MET A 12 -4.29 9.35 7.73
C MET A 12 -5.02 9.87 8.98
N GLU A 13 -5.18 11.19 9.10
CA GLU A 13 -5.94 11.80 10.19
C GLU A 13 -7.43 11.50 10.03
N ASP A 14 -7.97 11.64 8.80
CA ASP A 14 -9.36 11.30 8.50
C ASP A 14 -9.63 9.82 8.80
N MET A 15 -8.66 8.94 8.49
CA MET A 15 -8.76 7.51 8.77
C MET A 15 -8.92 7.17 10.25
N LYS A 16 -8.45 8.01 11.18
CA LYS A 16 -8.65 7.79 12.63
C LYS A 16 -10.12 7.90 13.07
N ALA A 17 -10.93 8.56 12.25
CA ALA A 17 -12.37 8.65 12.49
C ALA A 17 -13.13 7.38 12.11
N VAL A 18 -12.53 6.51 11.29
CA VAL A 18 -13.11 5.21 10.91
C VAL A 18 -13.02 4.26 12.10
N LYS A 19 -14.16 3.86 12.62
CA LYS A 19 -14.26 2.96 13.78
C LYS A 19 -14.90 1.64 13.36
N PHE A 20 -14.25 0.57 13.74
CA PHE A 20 -14.80 -0.77 13.66
C PHE A 20 -15.36 -1.17 15.01
N GLU A 21 -16.25 -2.16 15.03
CA GLU A 21 -16.93 -2.63 16.23
C GLU A 21 -16.62 -4.10 16.53
N GLY A 22 -16.77 -4.49 17.80
CA GLY A 22 -16.61 -5.85 18.25
C GLY A 22 -15.21 -6.40 17.98
N ALA A 23 -15.12 -7.56 17.36
CA ALA A 23 -13.85 -8.23 17.07
C ALA A 23 -12.93 -7.40 16.13
N PHE A 24 -13.49 -6.46 15.38
CA PHE A 24 -12.77 -5.66 14.40
C PHE A 24 -12.25 -4.32 14.96
N GLU A 25 -12.50 -4.01 16.23
CA GLU A 25 -12.10 -2.72 16.86
C GLU A 25 -10.61 -2.40 16.74
N LYS A 26 -9.76 -3.44 16.73
CA LYS A 26 -8.30 -3.32 16.58
C LYS A 26 -7.81 -3.49 15.14
N THR A 27 -8.64 -3.17 14.15
CA THR A 27 -8.24 -3.26 12.74
C THR A 27 -7.08 -2.32 12.43
N HIS A 28 -5.99 -2.87 11.90
CA HIS A 28 -4.84 -2.11 11.44
C HIS A 28 -5.06 -1.59 10.03
N LEU A 29 -4.93 -0.29 9.84
CA LEU A 29 -5.13 0.33 8.52
C LEU A 29 -3.87 0.20 7.67
N ALA A 30 -4.04 -0.09 6.40
CA ALA A 30 -2.95 -0.16 5.43
C ALA A 30 -2.81 1.17 4.67
N LYS A 31 -1.56 1.49 4.31
CA LYS A 31 -1.23 2.50 3.30
C LYS A 31 -0.75 1.82 2.03
N ASN A 32 -1.06 2.42 0.90
CA ASN A 32 -0.73 1.89 -0.40
C ASN A 32 0.12 2.92 -1.16
N LEU A 33 1.29 2.49 -1.64
CA LEU A 33 2.27 3.36 -2.27
C LEU A 33 2.64 2.76 -3.63
N PHE A 34 2.51 3.56 -4.68
CA PHE A 34 2.85 3.16 -6.03
C PHE A 34 4.21 3.71 -6.44
N PHE A 35 5.07 2.83 -6.91
CA PHE A 35 6.40 3.16 -7.39
C PHE A 35 6.65 2.64 -8.79
N ALA A 36 7.53 3.34 -9.53
CA ALA A 36 8.01 2.92 -10.85
C ALA A 36 9.53 3.12 -10.97
N ASP A 37 10.17 2.31 -11.80
CA ASP A 37 11.57 2.49 -12.16
C ASP A 37 11.70 3.58 -13.22
N LYS A 38 12.51 4.61 -12.95
CA LYS A 38 12.74 5.72 -13.87
C LYS A 38 13.32 5.28 -15.21
N LYS A 39 14.16 4.25 -15.20
CA LYS A 39 14.86 3.76 -16.40
C LYS A 39 14.10 2.65 -17.11
N LYS A 40 13.47 1.78 -16.35
CA LYS A 40 12.70 0.63 -16.82
C LYS A 40 11.24 0.83 -16.45
N LYS A 41 10.55 1.68 -17.21
CA LYS A 41 9.18 2.14 -16.92
C LYS A 41 8.16 1.01 -16.83
N GLU A 42 8.46 -0.15 -17.41
CA GLU A 42 7.67 -1.37 -17.30
C GLU A 42 7.73 -2.02 -15.91
N ARG A 43 8.72 -1.66 -15.09
CA ARG A 43 8.82 -2.16 -13.71
C ARG A 43 8.08 -1.23 -12.76
N MET A 44 7.01 -1.74 -12.20
CA MET A 44 6.13 -1.01 -11.30
C MET A 44 5.80 -1.84 -10.07
N TRP A 45 5.63 -1.18 -8.93
CA TRP A 45 5.33 -1.83 -7.65
C TRP A 45 4.21 -1.13 -6.92
N LEU A 46 3.25 -1.91 -6.43
CA LEU A 46 2.30 -1.48 -5.41
C LEU A 46 2.75 -2.05 -4.07
N ILE A 47 3.09 -1.17 -3.14
CA ILE A 47 3.51 -1.52 -1.79
C ILE A 47 2.35 -1.29 -0.85
N CYS A 48 1.84 -2.37 -0.27
CA CYS A 48 0.82 -2.33 0.76
C CYS A 48 1.52 -2.53 2.12
N ALA A 49 1.56 -1.49 2.93
CA ALA A 49 2.25 -1.52 4.21
C ALA A 49 1.34 -1.07 5.35
N ALA A 50 1.65 -1.45 6.60
CA ALA A 50 0.98 -0.89 7.75
C ALA A 50 1.20 0.64 7.78
N ASN A 51 0.19 1.38 8.21
CA ASN A 51 0.17 2.84 8.12
C ASN A 51 1.38 3.52 8.79
N ASP A 52 1.89 2.91 9.86
CA ASP A 52 3.03 3.37 10.65
C ASP A 52 4.38 2.76 10.23
N THR A 53 4.40 1.84 9.26
CA THR A 53 5.64 1.26 8.73
C THR A 53 6.49 2.36 8.09
N LYS A 54 7.73 2.48 8.57
CA LYS A 54 8.71 3.45 8.08
C LYS A 54 9.76 2.76 7.25
N PHE A 55 10.10 3.33 6.11
CA PHE A 55 11.21 2.91 5.27
C PHE A 55 11.73 4.11 4.47
N GLN A 56 12.94 4.00 3.96
CA GLN A 56 13.50 4.98 3.03
C GLN A 56 13.47 4.42 1.60
N THR A 57 13.24 5.29 0.63
CA THR A 57 13.27 4.91 -0.79
C THR A 57 14.59 4.24 -1.17
N LYS A 58 15.71 4.67 -0.58
CA LYS A 58 17.04 4.07 -0.81
C LYS A 58 17.13 2.59 -0.40
N ASP A 59 16.45 2.21 0.67
CA ASP A 59 16.43 0.81 1.13
C ASP A 59 15.61 -0.06 0.20
N LEU A 60 14.47 0.47 -0.27
CA LEU A 60 13.69 -0.17 -1.34
C LEU A 60 14.46 -0.28 -2.64
N GLU A 61 15.19 0.75 -3.07
CA GLU A 61 16.04 0.72 -4.27
C GLU A 61 17.04 -0.43 -4.25
N LYS A 62 17.67 -0.65 -3.10
CA LYS A 62 18.60 -1.79 -2.91
C LYS A 62 17.86 -3.12 -3.00
N HIS A 63 16.73 -3.24 -2.31
CA HIS A 63 15.93 -4.46 -2.30
C HIS A 63 15.41 -4.80 -3.70
N LEU A 64 14.84 -3.82 -4.40
CA LEU A 64 14.26 -3.97 -5.75
C LEU A 64 15.31 -3.95 -6.87
N LYS A 65 16.58 -3.69 -6.55
CA LYS A 65 17.69 -3.63 -7.51
C LYS A 65 17.43 -2.65 -8.67
N THR A 66 16.83 -1.50 -8.37
CA THR A 66 16.57 -0.47 -9.38
C THR A 66 17.80 0.41 -9.65
N GLY A 67 18.75 0.42 -8.72
CA GLY A 67 19.87 1.35 -8.69
C GLY A 67 19.50 2.69 -8.04
N SER A 68 20.51 3.36 -7.52
CA SER A 68 20.36 4.59 -6.75
C SER A 68 19.64 5.69 -7.53
N GLY A 69 18.59 6.26 -6.95
CA GLY A 69 17.82 7.37 -7.50
C GLY A 69 16.90 6.99 -8.68
N ASN A 70 16.66 5.70 -8.93
CA ASN A 70 15.78 5.27 -10.01
C ASN A 70 14.37 4.92 -9.55
N LEU A 71 14.14 4.59 -8.28
CA LEU A 71 12.79 4.35 -7.76
C LEU A 71 12.09 5.71 -7.53
N ARG A 72 10.93 5.89 -8.13
CA ARG A 72 10.13 7.12 -8.05
C ARG A 72 8.68 6.79 -7.73
N ALA A 73 7.98 7.72 -7.09
CA ALA A 73 6.54 7.64 -7.02
C ALA A 73 5.98 7.52 -8.44
N GLY A 74 5.18 6.51 -8.68
CA GLY A 74 4.54 6.27 -9.97
C GLY A 74 3.43 7.29 -10.22
N ALA A 75 3.18 7.63 -11.48
CA ALA A 75 2.08 8.50 -11.85
C ALA A 75 0.73 7.82 -11.55
N PHE A 76 -0.19 8.55 -10.94
CA PHE A 76 -1.51 8.01 -10.63
C PHE A 76 -2.29 7.63 -11.89
N GLU A 77 -2.14 8.40 -12.96
CA GLU A 77 -2.78 8.16 -14.25
C GLU A 77 -2.41 6.78 -14.81
N THR A 78 -1.12 6.43 -14.76
CA THR A 78 -0.64 5.09 -15.16
C THR A 78 -1.26 3.98 -14.31
N LEU A 79 -1.31 4.19 -12.99
CA LEU A 79 -1.91 3.24 -12.08
C LEU A 79 -3.42 3.11 -12.34
N GLN A 80 -4.12 4.21 -12.55
CA GLN A 80 -5.55 4.23 -12.82
C GLN A 80 -5.91 3.50 -14.12
N GLU A 81 -5.10 3.63 -15.17
CA GLU A 81 -5.28 2.90 -16.43
C GLU A 81 -5.19 1.38 -16.22
N ILE A 82 -4.33 0.93 -15.31
CA ILE A 82 -4.11 -0.51 -15.05
C ILE A 82 -5.18 -1.08 -14.13
N VAL A 83 -5.45 -0.41 -12.99
CA VAL A 83 -6.30 -0.99 -11.92
C VAL A 83 -7.70 -0.39 -11.84
N ALA A 84 -8.04 0.59 -12.65
CA ALA A 84 -9.35 1.25 -12.73
C ALA A 84 -9.88 1.74 -11.36
N ALA A 85 -9.00 2.10 -10.42
CA ALA A 85 -9.37 2.56 -9.09
C ALA A 85 -9.34 4.08 -9.00
N GLN A 86 -10.19 4.64 -8.14
CA GLN A 86 -10.19 6.08 -7.84
C GLN A 86 -8.97 6.48 -7.02
N LYS A 87 -8.59 7.75 -7.11
CA LYS A 87 -7.54 8.31 -6.26
C LYS A 87 -7.90 8.14 -4.77
N GLY A 88 -6.95 7.62 -3.99
CA GLY A 88 -7.17 7.31 -2.58
C GLY A 88 -7.76 5.92 -2.32
N ALA A 89 -8.23 5.19 -3.35
CA ALA A 89 -8.85 3.88 -3.18
C ALA A 89 -8.01 2.71 -3.75
N VAL A 90 -6.81 2.99 -4.24
CA VAL A 90 -5.90 1.94 -4.74
C VAL A 90 -5.37 1.10 -3.58
N ASN A 91 -5.51 -0.21 -3.69
CA ASN A 91 -5.03 -1.18 -2.70
C ASN A 91 -5.06 -2.61 -3.27
N LEU A 92 -4.96 -3.61 -2.40
CA LEU A 92 -4.97 -5.03 -2.79
C LEU A 92 -6.22 -5.47 -3.57
N PHE A 93 -7.38 -4.87 -3.32
CA PHE A 93 -8.61 -5.26 -4.05
C PHE A 93 -8.56 -4.77 -5.50
N SER A 94 -7.92 -3.64 -5.77
CA SER A 94 -7.87 -3.06 -7.11
C SER A 94 -6.97 -3.84 -8.08
N ILE A 95 -6.01 -4.63 -7.57
CA ILE A 95 -5.08 -5.39 -8.43
C ILE A 95 -5.76 -6.49 -9.25
N VAL A 96 -6.99 -6.88 -8.91
CA VAL A 96 -7.77 -7.83 -9.72
C VAL A 96 -7.97 -7.34 -11.15
N ASN A 97 -7.95 -6.02 -11.37
CA ASN A 97 -8.09 -5.39 -12.67
C ASN A 97 -6.78 -5.38 -13.48
N ASP A 98 -5.61 -5.62 -12.86
CA ASP A 98 -4.34 -5.77 -13.55
C ASP A 98 -4.23 -7.16 -14.19
N SER A 99 -4.95 -7.37 -15.29
CA SER A 99 -5.01 -8.66 -15.99
C SER A 99 -3.66 -9.08 -16.58
N GLU A 100 -2.83 -8.10 -16.97
CA GLU A 100 -1.52 -8.34 -17.58
C GLU A 100 -0.39 -8.52 -16.55
N LYS A 101 -0.71 -8.38 -15.25
CA LYS A 101 0.27 -8.48 -14.14
C LYS A 101 1.45 -7.52 -14.28
N LYS A 102 1.15 -6.30 -14.70
CA LYS A 102 2.16 -5.23 -14.89
C LYS A 102 2.74 -4.72 -13.59
N ILE A 103 1.99 -4.89 -12.48
CA ILE A 103 2.36 -4.36 -11.17
C ILE A 103 2.84 -5.51 -10.28
N GLU A 104 4.07 -5.44 -9.81
CA GLU A 104 4.55 -6.31 -8.73
C GLU A 104 3.95 -5.86 -7.40
N ILE A 105 3.38 -6.79 -6.64
CA ILE A 105 2.76 -6.51 -5.34
C ILE A 105 3.75 -6.84 -4.23
N ILE A 106 3.99 -5.88 -3.34
CA ILE A 106 4.79 -6.09 -2.13
C ILE A 106 3.92 -5.80 -0.92
N VAL A 107 3.86 -6.75 -0.02
CA VAL A 107 3.07 -6.63 1.21
C VAL A 107 3.97 -6.62 2.43
N ASP A 108 3.74 -5.67 3.30
CA ASP A 108 4.37 -5.66 4.62
C ASP A 108 3.95 -6.90 5.41
N LYS A 109 4.96 -7.65 5.89
CA LYS A 109 4.75 -8.83 6.73
C LYS A 109 3.81 -8.53 7.90
N ARG A 110 3.86 -7.33 8.47
CA ARG A 110 2.99 -6.90 9.56
C ARG A 110 1.51 -7.00 9.21
N LEU A 111 1.11 -6.65 7.97
CA LEU A 111 -0.30 -6.79 7.54
C LEU A 111 -0.77 -8.24 7.47
N VAL A 112 0.14 -9.18 7.21
CA VAL A 112 -0.19 -10.61 7.18
C VAL A 112 -0.28 -11.20 8.59
N ASP A 113 0.55 -10.69 9.50
CA ASP A 113 0.61 -11.15 10.89
C ASP A 113 -0.50 -10.56 11.78
N GLU A 114 -1.13 -9.44 11.37
CA GLU A 114 -2.22 -8.82 12.12
C GLU A 114 -3.50 -9.66 12.08
N GLU A 115 -4.29 -9.58 13.15
CA GLU A 115 -5.58 -10.27 13.18
C GLU A 115 -6.53 -9.70 12.14
N TYR A 116 -6.66 -8.37 12.09
CA TYR A 116 -7.49 -7.66 11.11
C TYR A 116 -6.75 -6.49 10.48
N VAL A 117 -6.93 -6.35 9.17
CA VAL A 117 -6.37 -5.26 8.36
C VAL A 117 -7.45 -4.61 7.52
N GLY A 118 -7.42 -3.28 7.42
CA GLY A 118 -8.43 -2.48 6.73
C GLY A 118 -7.93 -1.90 5.42
N PHE A 119 -8.75 -2.05 4.38
CA PHE A 119 -8.50 -1.49 3.04
C PHE A 119 -9.78 -0.85 2.49
N HIS A 120 -9.63 0.15 1.66
CA HIS A 120 -10.74 0.75 0.93
C HIS A 120 -11.26 -0.21 -0.17
N PRO A 121 -12.56 -0.58 -0.20
CA PRO A 121 -13.09 -1.49 -1.22
C PRO A 121 -13.35 -0.75 -2.54
N MET A 122 -12.29 -0.33 -3.26
CA MET A 122 -12.30 0.41 -4.53
C MET A 122 -12.87 1.84 -4.45
N GLN A 123 -13.29 2.29 -3.29
CA GLN A 123 -13.82 3.64 -3.03
C GLN A 123 -13.33 4.13 -1.68
N ASN A 124 -13.11 5.44 -1.53
CA ASN A 124 -12.59 6.03 -0.30
C ASN A 124 -13.67 6.46 0.71
N THR A 125 -14.90 5.99 0.52
CA THR A 125 -16.05 6.22 1.39
C THR A 125 -16.43 4.99 2.22
N ALA A 126 -15.62 3.95 2.15
CA ALA A 126 -15.78 2.75 2.97
C ALA A 126 -14.41 2.12 3.27
N THR A 127 -14.34 1.39 4.39
CA THR A 127 -13.18 0.56 4.73
C THR A 127 -13.65 -0.84 5.09
N THR A 128 -13.03 -1.84 4.47
CA THR A 128 -13.30 -3.25 4.73
C THR A 128 -12.17 -3.85 5.54
N ALA A 129 -12.50 -4.39 6.71
CA ALA A 129 -11.60 -5.16 7.54
C ALA A 129 -11.66 -6.65 7.16
N ILE A 130 -10.50 -7.24 6.95
CA ILE A 130 -10.30 -8.66 6.67
C ILE A 130 -9.27 -9.24 7.63
N HIS A 131 -9.23 -10.54 7.80
CA HIS A 131 -8.11 -11.18 8.49
C HIS A 131 -6.81 -11.00 7.72
N GLY A 132 -5.72 -10.66 8.41
CA GLY A 132 -4.39 -10.49 7.82
C GLY A 132 -3.92 -11.74 7.05
N LYS A 133 -4.19 -12.94 7.59
CA LYS A 133 -3.92 -14.23 6.92
C LYS A 133 -4.56 -14.38 5.53
N ASN A 134 -5.60 -13.61 5.22
CA ASN A 134 -6.27 -13.64 3.92
C ASN A 134 -5.64 -12.70 2.89
N VAL A 135 -4.72 -11.83 3.29
CA VAL A 135 -4.05 -10.86 2.40
C VAL A 135 -3.32 -11.59 1.27
N ALA A 136 -2.50 -12.57 1.59
CA ALA A 136 -1.79 -13.37 0.59
C ALA A 136 -2.76 -14.06 -0.38
N LYS A 137 -3.85 -14.63 0.14
CA LYS A 137 -4.85 -15.32 -0.68
C LYS A 137 -5.56 -14.38 -1.67
N ILE A 138 -5.81 -13.13 -1.30
CA ILE A 138 -6.40 -12.14 -2.23
C ILE A 138 -5.46 -11.88 -3.39
N ILE A 139 -4.15 -11.75 -3.13
CA ILE A 139 -3.15 -11.54 -4.16
C ILE A 139 -3.06 -12.77 -5.09
N GLU A 140 -3.05 -13.97 -4.53
CA GLU A 140 -3.06 -15.22 -5.31
C GLU A 140 -4.29 -15.34 -6.21
N LEU A 141 -5.48 -15.02 -5.66
CA LEU A 141 -6.74 -15.06 -6.42
C LEU A 141 -6.77 -14.05 -7.57
N SER A 142 -6.04 -12.95 -7.46
CA SER A 142 -5.87 -12.00 -8.56
C SER A 142 -4.87 -12.49 -9.61
N GLY A 143 -4.19 -13.60 -9.38
CA GLY A 143 -3.16 -14.17 -10.25
C GLY A 143 -1.79 -13.51 -10.15
N HIS A 144 -1.57 -12.64 -9.17
CA HIS A 144 -0.27 -12.04 -8.90
C HIS A 144 0.59 -12.93 -8.00
N THR A 145 1.90 -12.74 -8.07
CA THR A 145 2.84 -13.36 -7.14
C THR A 145 2.78 -12.64 -5.79
N VAL A 146 2.74 -13.41 -4.72
CA VAL A 146 2.78 -12.87 -3.35
C VAL A 146 4.23 -12.58 -2.96
N ASN A 147 4.57 -11.31 -2.74
CA ASN A 147 5.87 -10.88 -2.21
C ASN A 147 5.66 -10.27 -0.82
N ILE A 148 5.94 -11.04 0.23
CA ILE A 148 5.87 -10.55 1.62
C ILE A 148 7.24 -10.05 2.02
N LEU A 149 7.31 -8.80 2.48
CA LEU A 149 8.55 -8.15 2.90
C LEU A 149 8.46 -7.72 4.37
N ASP A 150 9.43 -8.13 5.14
CA ASP A 150 9.64 -7.57 6.47
C ASP A 150 10.44 -6.27 6.34
N PHE A 151 9.76 -5.13 6.46
CA PHE A 151 10.37 -3.81 6.34
C PHE A 151 11.40 -3.52 7.43
N SER A 152 11.35 -4.18 8.58
CA SER A 152 12.36 -4.02 9.63
C SER A 152 13.74 -4.51 9.18
N THR A 153 13.77 -5.51 8.30
CA THR A 153 15.04 -6.09 7.80
C THR A 153 15.73 -5.20 6.76
N ILE A 154 14.98 -4.38 6.02
CA ILE A 154 15.56 -3.49 5.02
C ILE A 154 15.94 -2.12 5.59
N VAL A 155 15.34 -1.70 6.72
CA VAL A 155 15.62 -0.42 7.40
C VAL A 155 16.87 -0.48 8.29
N ALA A 156 17.40 -1.66 8.58
CA ALA A 156 18.54 -1.88 9.50
C ALA A 156 19.84 -1.14 9.09
N SER A 157 19.87 -0.40 7.99
CA SER A 157 21.04 0.37 7.51
C SER A 157 20.94 1.89 7.68
N ALA A 158 19.88 2.45 8.29
CA ALA A 158 19.66 3.89 8.34
C ALA A 158 19.55 4.46 9.77
N ALA A 159 20.45 5.38 10.09
CA ALA A 159 20.30 6.33 11.21
C ALA A 159 19.03 7.19 11.01
N PRO A 160 18.44 7.78 12.06
CA PRO A 160 17.14 8.43 12.02
C PRO A 160 17.12 9.57 11.01
N ALA A 161 16.24 9.47 10.00
CA ALA A 161 16.07 10.50 8.98
C ALA A 161 15.23 11.66 9.50
N THR A 162 15.79 12.86 9.43
CA THR A 162 15.04 14.11 9.55
C THR A 162 14.06 14.21 8.39
N ASN A 163 12.80 14.37 8.71
CA ASN A 163 11.67 14.50 7.80
C ASN A 163 11.81 15.80 6.95
N LYS A 164 12.27 15.70 5.70
CA LYS A 164 12.44 16.85 4.78
C LYS A 164 11.57 16.84 3.54
N ASP A 165 10.69 15.87 3.37
CA ASP A 165 9.81 15.80 2.19
C ASP A 165 8.32 15.71 2.58
N ALA A 166 7.84 16.70 3.33
CA ALA A 166 6.41 17.00 3.37
C ALA A 166 6.07 17.86 2.13
N PRO A 167 5.04 17.54 1.34
CA PRO A 167 4.65 18.39 0.22
C PRO A 167 4.19 19.74 0.76
N LYS A 168 4.79 20.81 0.25
CA LYS A 168 4.36 22.20 0.52
C LYS A 168 2.92 22.33 0.03
N LYS A 169 2.04 22.76 0.92
CA LYS A 169 0.72 23.26 0.57
C LYS A 169 0.94 24.49 -0.33
N GLU A 170 0.53 24.40 -1.57
CA GLU A 170 0.27 25.60 -2.36
C GLU A 170 -1.13 26.11 -1.99
N ALA A 171 -1.17 27.41 -1.74
CA ALA A 171 -2.33 28.18 -1.35
C ALA A 171 -3.34 28.33 -2.50
#